data_abcc911c28044ffef3835e22945c83f2
#
_entry.id   abcc911c28044ffef3835e22945c83f2
#
_cell.length_a   1.000
_cell.length_b   1.000
_cell.length_c   1.000
_cell.angle_alpha   90.00
_cell.angle_beta   90.00
_cell.angle_gamma   90.00
#
_symmetry.space_group_name_H-M   'P 1'
#
loop_
_entity.id
_entity.type
_entity.pdbx_description
1 polymer ?
#
loop_
_entity_poly.entity_id
_entity_poly.type
_entity_poly.pdbx_seq_one_letter_code
_entity_poly.pdbx_strand_id
1 'polypeptide(L)'
;KSTLVKQMTGIKTQKFKSERERNCTINVGYGNCKIFYSEDTGEYKFTGSGTIGETDSKGAPMKLIHHISFVDCPGHENYMSNMLCGASVIDMAFLVEAANATQIPQPQTLEHFIAVQQSEIDDIVVIQNKCDLVKKRELLLNKDKIEDFIEEHTDTPLPIIPLIAQTGGNIDYVGRYLSNKLINYTKDLNLPLRINIIRTFDINKPNTSLDKFKGGILGGSISQGILHTNDIIQISPGVCSLKKDGSWKVSPLFTRVVSINSEKNSADYAIPGGLIGVGTLIDPAYTKSNKLTGQIITKPGEHLPISSEIVIKYKSFRRVSKISKSLEINEILKLGILCNHVTAKVTKWDKKNKQITASLSIPCCINDDSISIMKKIDKTYKIFSIGHIVSKNIIEVYIPTDYIVQDNTTYTIVNDICK
;
A
#
# COMPACT_ATOMS: atom_id res chain seq x y z
N LYS A 1 -13.01 9.64 -5.89
CA LYS A 1 -11.79 8.82 -5.89
C LYS A 1 -11.85 7.81 -7.05
N SER A 2 -12.64 6.75 -6.96
CA SER A 2 -12.69 5.68 -7.98
C SER A 2 -13.06 6.16 -9.40
N THR A 3 -13.86 7.23 -9.54
CA THR A 3 -14.14 7.85 -10.84
C THR A 3 -12.89 8.48 -11.46
N LEU A 4 -12.05 9.14 -10.65
CA LEU A 4 -10.79 9.71 -11.10
C LEU A 4 -9.82 8.62 -11.56
N VAL A 5 -9.66 7.57 -10.77
CA VAL A 5 -8.81 6.43 -11.15
C VAL A 5 -9.33 5.78 -12.44
N LYS A 6 -10.65 5.61 -12.56
CA LYS A 6 -11.25 5.09 -13.81
C LYS A 6 -10.96 5.98 -15.02
N GLN A 7 -11.03 7.31 -14.85
CA GLN A 7 -10.76 8.26 -15.94
C GLN A 7 -9.31 8.18 -16.43
N MET A 8 -8.37 7.98 -15.49
CA MET A 8 -6.93 7.91 -15.81
C MET A 8 -6.50 6.54 -16.33
N THR A 9 -7.09 5.45 -15.79
CA THR A 9 -6.63 4.08 -16.08
C THR A 9 -7.54 3.31 -17.04
N GLY A 10 -8.76 3.77 -17.24
CA GLY A 10 -9.83 3.01 -17.92
C GLY A 10 -10.42 1.87 -17.07
N ILE A 11 -9.88 1.61 -15.87
CA ILE A 11 -10.23 0.46 -15.03
C ILE A 11 -11.20 0.87 -13.94
N LYS A 12 -12.30 0.09 -13.79
CA LYS A 12 -13.19 0.19 -12.62
C LYS A 12 -12.55 -0.56 -11.46
N THR A 13 -12.20 0.16 -10.39
CA THR A 13 -11.56 -0.41 -9.18
C THR A 13 -12.53 -1.20 -8.31
N GLN A 14 -13.82 -0.89 -8.36
CA GLN A 14 -14.89 -1.61 -7.65
C GLN A 14 -15.23 -2.93 -8.35
N LYS A 15 -14.53 -4.00 -7.98
CA LYS A 15 -14.66 -5.33 -8.64
C LYS A 15 -15.71 -6.22 -7.99
N PHE A 16 -15.95 -6.09 -6.67
CA PHE A 16 -16.84 -6.95 -5.91
C PHE A 16 -18.31 -6.51 -6.05
N LYS A 17 -19.22 -7.48 -6.02
CA LYS A 17 -20.67 -7.22 -6.08
C LYS A 17 -21.13 -6.30 -4.95
N SER A 18 -20.65 -6.54 -3.72
CA SER A 18 -20.95 -5.72 -2.55
C SER A 18 -20.47 -4.26 -2.65
N GLU A 19 -19.36 -4.01 -3.36
CA GLU A 19 -18.85 -2.65 -3.61
C GLU A 19 -19.73 -1.91 -4.61
N ARG A 20 -20.18 -2.62 -5.66
CA ARG A 20 -21.07 -2.06 -6.68
C ARG A 20 -22.46 -1.76 -6.15
N GLU A 21 -23.01 -2.65 -5.33
CA GLU A 21 -24.34 -2.46 -4.71
C GLU A 21 -24.35 -1.29 -3.71
N ARG A 22 -23.27 -1.11 -2.96
CA ARG A 22 -23.12 -0.02 -1.98
C ARG A 22 -22.52 1.25 -2.57
N ASN A 23 -22.12 1.22 -3.84
CA ASN A 23 -21.40 2.28 -4.52
C ASN A 23 -20.21 2.85 -3.71
N CYS A 24 -19.48 1.97 -3.04
CA CYS A 24 -18.31 2.33 -2.23
C CYS A 24 -17.19 1.31 -2.40
N THR A 25 -15.95 1.75 -2.30
CA THR A 25 -14.76 0.89 -2.28
C THR A 25 -14.60 0.32 -0.88
N ILE A 26 -14.53 -1.00 -0.75
CA ILE A 26 -14.34 -1.73 0.51
C ILE A 26 -12.89 -2.19 0.63
N ASN A 27 -12.40 -2.83 -0.42
CA ASN A 27 -11.02 -3.26 -0.52
C ASN A 27 -10.22 -2.26 -1.33
N VAL A 28 -8.92 -2.21 -1.09
CA VAL A 28 -8.02 -1.39 -1.89
C VAL A 28 -8.11 -1.83 -3.36
N GLY A 29 -8.46 -0.89 -4.22
CA GLY A 29 -8.51 -1.08 -5.67
C GLY A 29 -7.20 -0.71 -6.33
N TYR A 30 -6.88 -1.33 -7.46
CA TYR A 30 -5.63 -1.08 -8.18
C TYR A 30 -5.91 -0.87 -9.66
N GLY A 31 -5.15 0.04 -10.27
CA GLY A 31 -5.18 0.27 -11.69
C GLY A 31 -3.90 0.96 -12.15
N ASN A 32 -3.36 0.52 -13.29
CA ASN A 32 -2.17 1.11 -13.88
C ASN A 32 -2.53 1.93 -15.10
N CYS A 33 -1.78 2.99 -15.36
CA CYS A 33 -1.87 3.76 -16.59
C CYS A 33 -0.50 4.16 -17.10
N LYS A 34 -0.47 4.47 -18.39
CA LYS A 34 0.68 5.10 -19.05
C LYS A 34 0.34 6.56 -19.31
N ILE A 35 1.32 7.44 -19.15
CA ILE A 35 1.23 8.84 -19.50
C ILE A 35 2.09 9.07 -20.73
N PHE A 36 1.44 9.53 -21.79
CA PHE A 36 2.08 9.93 -23.03
C PHE A 36 2.09 11.45 -23.12
N TYR A 37 3.14 12.00 -23.72
CA TYR A 37 3.33 13.43 -23.92
C TYR A 37 3.73 13.73 -25.36
N SER A 38 3.13 14.78 -25.94
CA SER A 38 3.51 15.34 -27.23
C SER A 38 4.29 16.62 -27.04
N GLU A 39 5.51 16.68 -27.55
CA GLU A 39 6.33 17.90 -27.55
C GLU A 39 5.75 18.99 -28.47
N ASP A 40 5.09 18.55 -29.58
CA ASP A 40 4.55 19.47 -30.60
C ASP A 40 3.27 20.17 -30.18
N THR A 41 2.45 19.54 -29.38
CA THR A 41 1.15 20.08 -28.94
C THR A 41 1.11 20.42 -27.45
N GLY A 42 2.08 19.94 -26.66
CA GLY A 42 2.08 20.06 -25.20
C GLY A 42 1.00 19.21 -24.52
N GLU A 43 0.38 18.28 -25.24
CA GLU A 43 -0.72 17.44 -24.72
C GLU A 43 -0.20 16.29 -23.87
N TYR A 44 -0.97 15.96 -22.84
CA TYR A 44 -0.79 14.77 -22.02
C TYR A 44 -1.99 13.84 -22.21
N LYS A 45 -1.71 12.54 -22.41
CA LYS A 45 -2.75 11.50 -22.49
C LYS A 45 -2.52 10.42 -21.46
N PHE A 46 -3.59 10.08 -20.73
CA PHE A 46 -3.64 8.93 -19.85
C PHE A 46 -4.27 7.76 -20.57
N THR A 47 -3.61 6.62 -20.57
CA THR A 47 -4.09 5.40 -21.24
C THR A 47 -3.92 4.19 -20.36
N GLY A 48 -4.66 3.10 -20.65
CA GLY A 48 -4.49 1.85 -19.92
C GLY A 48 -3.10 1.24 -20.10
N SER A 49 -2.65 0.45 -19.15
CA SER A 49 -1.30 -0.15 -19.13
C SER A 49 -0.94 -0.99 -20.37
N GLY A 50 -1.94 -1.53 -21.05
CA GLY A 50 -1.75 -2.33 -22.29
C GLY A 50 -1.52 -1.52 -23.55
N THR A 51 -1.60 -0.18 -23.51
CA THR A 51 -1.39 0.67 -24.68
C THR A 51 0.10 0.70 -25.06
N ILE A 52 0.39 0.45 -26.34
CA ILE A 52 1.77 0.41 -26.87
C ILE A 52 2.22 1.79 -27.37
N GLY A 53 1.33 2.55 -28.00
CA GLY A 53 1.60 3.88 -28.51
C GLY A 53 0.35 4.74 -28.58
N GLU A 54 0.53 6.06 -28.62
CA GLU A 54 -0.52 7.07 -28.74
C GLU A 54 -0.12 8.13 -29.78
N THR A 55 -1.13 8.85 -30.26
CA THR A 55 -0.93 10.00 -31.15
C THR A 55 -1.61 11.23 -30.54
N ASP A 56 -1.07 12.41 -30.80
CA ASP A 56 -1.65 13.69 -30.39
C ASP A 56 -2.86 14.10 -31.26
N SER A 57 -3.40 15.28 -31.00
CA SER A 57 -4.55 15.85 -31.78
C SER A 57 -4.21 16.11 -33.25
N LYS A 58 -2.94 16.19 -33.61
CA LYS A 58 -2.44 16.37 -34.98
C LYS A 58 -2.06 15.05 -35.67
N GLY A 59 -2.18 13.92 -34.96
CA GLY A 59 -1.81 12.59 -35.45
C GLY A 59 -0.33 12.24 -35.33
N ALA A 60 0.49 13.10 -34.68
CA ALA A 60 1.89 12.82 -34.44
C ALA A 60 2.08 11.83 -33.25
N PRO A 61 3.10 10.95 -33.30
CA PRO A 61 3.34 9.98 -32.25
C PRO A 61 3.74 10.67 -30.94
N MET A 62 3.14 10.25 -29.83
CA MET A 62 3.45 10.74 -28.50
C MET A 62 4.48 9.85 -27.81
N LYS A 63 5.32 10.46 -26.97
CA LYS A 63 6.35 9.77 -26.19
C LYS A 63 5.75 9.24 -24.88
N LEU A 64 5.97 7.96 -24.56
CA LEU A 64 5.69 7.42 -23.24
C LEU A 64 6.68 8.01 -22.23
N ILE A 65 6.18 8.71 -21.23
CA ILE A 65 7.00 9.36 -20.20
C ILE A 65 6.94 8.65 -18.86
N HIS A 66 5.76 8.14 -18.46
CA HIS A 66 5.60 7.44 -17.18
C HIS A 66 4.63 6.26 -17.29
N HIS A 67 4.88 5.24 -16.46
CA HIS A 67 3.95 4.16 -16.17
C HIS A 67 3.67 4.19 -14.68
N ILE A 68 2.42 4.47 -14.29
CA ILE A 68 2.00 4.75 -12.91
C ILE A 68 0.99 3.72 -12.45
N SER A 69 1.13 3.29 -11.20
CA SER A 69 0.15 2.46 -10.51
C SER A 69 -0.68 3.31 -9.54
N PHE A 70 -2.01 3.25 -9.68
CA PHE A 70 -2.93 3.88 -8.75
C PHE A 70 -3.43 2.89 -7.72
N VAL A 71 -3.48 3.35 -6.48
CA VAL A 71 -4.04 2.66 -5.32
C VAL A 71 -5.31 3.39 -4.91
N ASP A 72 -6.48 2.85 -5.23
CA ASP A 72 -7.78 3.42 -4.88
C ASP A 72 -8.19 2.99 -3.47
N CYS A 73 -7.90 3.84 -2.50
CA CYS A 73 -8.17 3.58 -1.09
C CYS A 73 -9.65 3.78 -0.73
N PRO A 74 -10.21 2.90 0.13
CA PRO A 74 -11.56 3.05 0.65
C PRO A 74 -11.78 4.43 1.27
N GLY A 75 -12.99 4.97 1.12
CA GLY A 75 -13.35 6.28 1.65
C GLY A 75 -14.16 6.24 2.94
N HIS A 76 -14.59 5.08 3.40
CA HIS A 76 -15.47 4.94 4.55
C HIS A 76 -14.71 4.56 5.80
N GLU A 77 -15.07 5.15 6.96
CA GLU A 77 -14.38 4.95 8.24
C GLU A 77 -14.22 3.47 8.67
N ASN A 78 -15.19 2.61 8.34
CA ASN A 78 -15.13 1.18 8.63
C ASN A 78 -13.95 0.45 7.94
N TYR A 79 -13.38 1.05 6.90
CA TYR A 79 -12.31 0.46 6.09
C TYR A 79 -10.98 1.20 6.23
N MET A 80 -10.84 2.04 7.25
CA MET A 80 -9.62 2.82 7.51
C MET A 80 -8.37 1.93 7.59
N SER A 81 -8.51 0.75 8.18
CA SER A 81 -7.41 -0.21 8.22
C SER A 81 -6.95 -0.63 6.81
N ASN A 82 -7.87 -0.92 5.90
CA ASN A 82 -7.52 -1.28 4.52
C ASN A 82 -6.85 -0.12 3.77
N MET A 83 -7.24 1.11 4.10
CA MET A 83 -6.62 2.33 3.54
C MET A 83 -5.16 2.46 3.97
N LEU A 84 -4.86 2.24 5.26
CA LEU A 84 -3.49 2.30 5.77
C LEU A 84 -2.55 1.27 5.13
N CYS A 85 -3.05 0.05 4.86
CA CYS A 85 -2.28 -0.93 4.09
C CYS A 85 -1.94 -0.43 2.67
N GLY A 86 -2.87 0.27 2.03
CA GLY A 86 -2.63 0.87 0.72
C GLY A 86 -1.61 2.01 0.78
N ALA A 87 -1.67 2.83 1.84
CA ALA A 87 -0.82 4.00 2.01
C ALA A 87 0.67 3.65 2.15
N SER A 88 1.00 2.49 2.72
CA SER A 88 2.40 2.08 2.96
C SER A 88 3.22 1.73 1.71
N VAL A 89 2.60 1.73 0.52
CA VAL A 89 3.26 1.36 -0.74
C VAL A 89 3.17 2.44 -1.81
N ILE A 90 2.66 3.61 -1.45
CA ILE A 90 2.51 4.73 -2.39
C ILE A 90 3.64 5.74 -2.21
N ASP A 91 4.01 6.37 -3.31
CA ASP A 91 5.07 7.37 -3.38
C ASP A 91 4.51 8.78 -3.37
N MET A 92 3.23 8.93 -3.79
CA MET A 92 2.52 10.21 -3.85
C MET A 92 1.04 10.01 -3.51
N ALA A 93 0.41 10.95 -2.84
CA ALA A 93 -0.99 10.88 -2.47
C ALA A 93 -1.85 11.94 -3.15
N PHE A 94 -3.00 11.53 -3.67
CA PHE A 94 -4.07 12.43 -4.11
C PHE A 94 -5.16 12.49 -3.04
N LEU A 95 -5.25 13.62 -2.35
CA LEU A 95 -6.32 13.90 -1.42
C LEU A 95 -7.51 14.50 -2.19
N VAL A 96 -8.59 13.74 -2.34
CA VAL A 96 -9.72 14.16 -3.19
C VAL A 96 -10.84 14.74 -2.36
N GLU A 97 -11.09 16.04 -2.52
CA GLU A 97 -12.21 16.78 -1.94
C GLU A 97 -13.25 17.14 -2.99
N ALA A 98 -14.50 17.21 -2.58
CA ALA A 98 -15.58 17.60 -3.48
C ALA A 98 -15.88 19.09 -3.36
N ALA A 99 -15.90 19.81 -4.49
CA ALA A 99 -16.19 21.24 -4.53
C ALA A 99 -17.56 21.63 -3.97
N ASN A 100 -18.53 20.69 -4.04
CA ASN A 100 -19.88 20.86 -3.49
C ASN A 100 -20.04 20.35 -2.06
N ALA A 101 -18.94 20.05 -1.33
CA ALA A 101 -19.03 19.62 0.05
C ALA A 101 -19.46 20.77 0.97
N THR A 102 -20.37 20.48 1.88
CA THR A 102 -20.88 21.48 2.85
C THR A 102 -19.88 21.74 3.98
N GLN A 103 -19.05 20.75 4.32
CA GLN A 103 -18.03 20.82 5.35
C GLN A 103 -16.67 20.46 4.75
N ILE A 104 -15.64 21.27 5.03
CA ILE A 104 -14.25 21.04 4.65
C ILE A 104 -13.37 21.22 5.87
N PRO A 105 -12.46 20.25 6.14
CA PRO A 105 -12.42 18.95 5.49
C PRO A 105 -13.63 18.08 5.85
N GLN A 106 -13.98 17.15 4.97
CA GLN A 106 -14.90 16.09 5.38
C GLN A 106 -14.22 15.26 6.48
N PRO A 107 -14.97 14.70 7.47
CA PRO A 107 -14.38 13.95 8.59
C PRO A 107 -13.42 12.84 8.13
N GLN A 108 -13.78 12.12 7.07
CA GLN A 108 -12.94 11.06 6.52
C GLN A 108 -11.69 11.61 5.80
N THR A 109 -11.76 12.80 5.21
CA THR A 109 -10.60 13.41 4.55
C THR A 109 -9.52 13.77 5.55
N LEU A 110 -9.90 14.27 6.72
CA LEU A 110 -8.94 14.52 7.81
C LEU A 110 -8.25 13.22 8.26
N GLU A 111 -9.01 12.14 8.45
CA GLU A 111 -8.44 10.84 8.82
C GLU A 111 -7.51 10.28 7.74
N HIS A 112 -7.87 10.44 6.45
CA HIS A 112 -7.02 10.05 5.32
C HIS A 112 -5.75 10.90 5.25
N PHE A 113 -5.86 12.20 5.45
CA PHE A 113 -4.71 13.10 5.46
C PHE A 113 -3.70 12.72 6.55
N ILE A 114 -4.20 12.48 7.77
CA ILE A 114 -3.38 12.00 8.89
C ILE A 114 -2.69 10.67 8.52
N ALA A 115 -3.41 9.74 7.91
CA ALA A 115 -2.86 8.46 7.51
C ALA A 115 -1.76 8.58 6.43
N VAL A 116 -1.92 9.50 5.47
CA VAL A 116 -0.91 9.79 4.45
C VAL A 116 0.34 10.41 5.06
N GLN A 117 0.17 11.38 5.97
CA GLN A 117 1.30 11.96 6.71
C GLN A 117 2.05 10.91 7.55
N GLN A 118 1.32 9.90 8.07
CA GLN A 118 1.93 8.78 8.81
C GLN A 118 2.85 7.91 7.96
N SER A 119 2.49 7.74 6.70
CA SER A 119 3.26 6.93 5.76
C SER A 119 4.49 7.65 5.23
N GLU A 120 4.83 8.82 5.81
CA GLU A 120 5.99 9.64 5.43
C GLU A 120 5.99 9.98 3.92
N ILE A 121 4.78 10.20 3.38
CA ILE A 121 4.60 10.59 1.99
C ILE A 121 4.69 12.12 1.92
N ASP A 122 5.78 12.61 1.34
CA ASP A 122 6.05 14.04 1.22
C ASP A 122 5.24 14.69 0.09
N ASP A 123 4.96 13.93 -0.97
CA ASP A 123 4.25 14.45 -2.14
C ASP A 123 2.74 14.23 -2.03
N ILE A 124 2.05 15.24 -1.54
CA ILE A 124 0.59 15.27 -1.43
C ILE A 124 0.02 16.32 -2.36
N VAL A 125 -1.00 15.96 -3.14
CA VAL A 125 -1.75 16.87 -4.01
C VAL A 125 -3.21 16.84 -3.63
N VAL A 126 -3.81 18.00 -3.46
CA VAL A 126 -5.26 18.10 -3.23
C VAL A 126 -5.98 18.22 -4.56
N ILE A 127 -6.92 17.33 -4.80
CA ILE A 127 -7.77 17.33 -5.98
C ILE A 127 -9.13 17.89 -5.59
N GLN A 128 -9.42 19.11 -6.05
CA GLN A 128 -10.74 19.73 -5.92
C GLN A 128 -11.63 19.21 -7.04
N ASN A 129 -12.42 18.18 -6.75
CA ASN A 129 -13.22 17.46 -7.74
C ASN A 129 -14.69 17.94 -7.77
N LYS A 130 -15.42 17.62 -8.84
CA LYS A 130 -16.82 18.00 -9.08
C LYS A 130 -17.00 19.52 -9.22
N CYS A 131 -16.06 20.18 -9.87
CA CYS A 131 -16.10 21.64 -10.09
C CYS A 131 -17.30 22.07 -10.97
N ASP A 132 -17.86 21.14 -11.73
CA ASP A 132 -19.07 21.33 -12.55
C ASP A 132 -20.37 21.49 -11.75
N LEU A 133 -20.38 21.08 -10.49
CA LEU A 133 -21.58 21.11 -9.64
C LEU A 133 -21.74 22.41 -8.85
N VAL A 134 -20.81 23.36 -8.98
CA VAL A 134 -20.80 24.60 -8.21
C VAL A 134 -20.49 25.82 -9.10
N LYS A 135 -20.94 27.00 -8.66
CA LYS A 135 -20.61 28.25 -9.35
C LYS A 135 -19.17 28.69 -9.00
N LYS A 136 -18.56 29.50 -9.88
CA LYS A 136 -17.17 29.98 -9.70
C LYS A 136 -16.91 30.58 -8.32
N ARG A 137 -17.85 31.36 -7.77
CA ARG A 137 -17.70 31.96 -6.43
C ARG A 137 -17.63 30.88 -5.33
N GLU A 138 -18.47 29.86 -5.41
CA GLU A 138 -18.52 28.76 -4.46
C GLU A 138 -17.25 27.90 -4.55
N LEU A 139 -16.76 27.70 -5.80
CA LEU A 139 -15.51 26.98 -6.05
C LEU A 139 -14.30 27.66 -5.38
N LEU A 140 -14.22 28.99 -5.47
CA LEU A 140 -13.15 29.77 -4.83
C LEU A 140 -13.27 29.71 -3.31
N LEU A 141 -14.47 29.90 -2.75
CA LEU A 141 -14.69 29.78 -1.29
C LEU A 141 -14.36 28.36 -0.77
N ASN A 142 -14.61 27.33 -1.59
CA ASN A 142 -14.25 25.96 -1.24
C ASN A 142 -12.72 25.78 -1.27
N LYS A 143 -12.03 26.40 -2.25
CA LYS A 143 -10.56 26.42 -2.32
C LYS A 143 -9.96 27.08 -1.08
N ASP A 144 -10.45 28.26 -0.69
CA ASP A 144 -9.96 28.99 0.50
C ASP A 144 -10.07 28.09 1.76
N LYS A 145 -11.19 27.40 1.95
CA LYS A 145 -11.36 26.45 3.07
C LYS A 145 -10.40 25.25 3.00
N ILE A 146 -10.03 24.78 1.80
CA ILE A 146 -9.02 23.74 1.63
C ILE A 146 -7.64 24.29 2.01
N GLU A 147 -7.32 25.53 1.63
CA GLU A 147 -6.07 26.20 2.00
C GLU A 147 -5.97 26.38 3.52
N ASP A 148 -7.02 26.88 4.17
CA ASP A 148 -7.10 26.99 5.64
C ASP A 148 -6.86 25.63 6.32
N PHE A 149 -7.48 24.57 5.78
CA PHE A 149 -7.28 23.20 6.29
C PHE A 149 -5.83 22.74 6.16
N ILE A 150 -5.18 23.01 5.03
CA ILE A 150 -3.78 22.66 4.77
C ILE A 150 -2.88 23.40 5.77
N GLU A 151 -3.03 24.72 5.91
CA GLU A 151 -2.24 25.56 6.80
C GLU A 151 -2.40 25.14 8.27
N GLU A 152 -3.59 24.67 8.67
CA GLU A 152 -3.82 24.17 10.03
C GLU A 152 -3.07 22.88 10.37
N HIS A 153 -2.70 22.08 9.35
CA HIS A 153 -2.22 20.71 9.56
C HIS A 153 -0.81 20.43 9.02
N THR A 154 -0.26 21.32 8.19
CA THR A 154 1.10 21.20 7.65
C THR A 154 1.72 22.58 7.45
N ASP A 155 3.04 22.65 7.64
CA ASP A 155 3.82 23.87 7.38
C ASP A 155 4.17 24.00 5.89
N THR A 156 3.90 22.99 5.08
CA THR A 156 4.21 22.95 3.64
C THR A 156 2.95 23.21 2.83
N PRO A 157 2.94 24.21 1.92
CA PRO A 157 1.81 24.44 1.04
C PRO A 157 1.63 23.26 0.08
N LEU A 158 0.40 22.76 -0.05
CA LEU A 158 0.07 21.66 -0.96
C LEU A 158 -0.57 22.22 -2.24
N PRO A 159 -0.23 21.69 -3.42
CA PRO A 159 -0.87 22.08 -4.66
C PRO A 159 -2.33 21.63 -4.69
N ILE A 160 -3.22 22.51 -5.16
CA ILE A 160 -4.65 22.24 -5.34
C ILE A 160 -4.96 22.26 -6.83
N ILE A 161 -5.45 21.14 -7.36
CA ILE A 161 -5.82 21.00 -8.77
C ILE A 161 -7.34 20.86 -8.87
N PRO A 162 -8.05 21.86 -9.44
CA PRO A 162 -9.48 21.75 -9.71
C PRO A 162 -9.70 20.86 -10.94
N LEU A 163 -10.62 19.89 -10.85
CA LEU A 163 -10.95 19.02 -11.98
C LEU A 163 -12.39 18.50 -11.95
N ILE A 164 -12.77 17.89 -13.07
CA ILE A 164 -14.06 17.19 -13.23
C ILE A 164 -13.75 15.73 -13.62
N ALA A 165 -13.68 14.86 -12.63
CA ALA A 165 -13.31 13.46 -12.86
C ALA A 165 -14.30 12.70 -13.76
N GLN A 166 -15.57 13.13 -13.82
CA GLN A 166 -16.59 12.45 -14.63
C GLN A 166 -16.36 12.61 -16.14
N THR A 167 -15.93 13.79 -16.57
CA THR A 167 -15.72 14.13 -17.99
C THR A 167 -14.27 14.21 -18.39
N GLY A 168 -13.34 14.19 -17.42
CA GLY A 168 -11.90 14.38 -17.65
C GLY A 168 -11.47 15.85 -17.73
N GLY A 169 -12.33 16.81 -17.37
CA GLY A 169 -11.98 18.22 -17.38
C GLY A 169 -10.79 18.51 -16.48
N ASN A 170 -9.77 19.19 -17.00
CA ASN A 170 -8.48 19.52 -16.36
C ASN A 170 -7.58 18.33 -16.00
N ILE A 171 -7.81 17.15 -16.54
CA ILE A 171 -6.98 15.97 -16.23
C ILE A 171 -5.52 16.12 -16.77
N ASP A 172 -5.35 16.87 -17.83
CA ASP A 172 -4.04 17.21 -18.42
C ASP A 172 -3.14 17.99 -17.45
N TYR A 173 -3.72 18.83 -16.57
CA TYR A 173 -2.96 19.49 -15.50
C TYR A 173 -2.40 18.49 -14.49
N VAL A 174 -3.12 17.41 -14.21
CA VAL A 174 -2.61 16.32 -13.38
C VAL A 174 -1.44 15.62 -14.09
N GLY A 175 -1.55 15.37 -15.40
CA GLY A 175 -0.46 14.82 -16.21
C GLY A 175 0.80 15.68 -16.17
N ARG A 176 0.65 16.99 -16.36
CA ARG A 176 1.74 17.97 -16.27
C ARG A 176 2.40 17.98 -14.90
N TYR A 177 1.59 18.00 -13.84
CA TYR A 177 2.09 17.98 -12.46
C TYR A 177 2.90 16.72 -12.18
N LEU A 178 2.35 15.54 -12.50
CA LEU A 178 3.01 14.26 -12.33
C LEU A 178 4.33 14.19 -13.10
N SER A 179 4.33 14.62 -14.35
CA SER A 179 5.53 14.59 -15.20
C SER A 179 6.66 15.44 -14.61
N ASN A 180 6.35 16.62 -14.11
CA ASN A 180 7.35 17.50 -13.50
C ASN A 180 7.91 16.93 -12.18
N LYS A 181 7.06 16.27 -11.39
CA LYS A 181 7.48 15.70 -10.11
C LYS A 181 8.27 14.40 -10.27
N LEU A 182 7.85 13.52 -11.18
CA LEU A 182 8.41 12.18 -11.32
C LEU A 182 9.77 12.16 -12.06
N ILE A 183 10.18 13.25 -12.71
CA ILE A 183 11.49 13.35 -13.37
C ILE A 183 12.64 13.08 -12.39
N ASN A 184 12.52 13.53 -11.13
CA ASN A 184 13.57 13.42 -10.12
C ASN A 184 13.32 12.27 -9.14
N TYR A 185 12.34 11.40 -9.42
CA TYR A 185 11.99 10.31 -8.53
C TYR A 185 12.91 9.11 -8.76
N THR A 186 13.96 9.00 -7.97
CA THR A 186 14.93 7.90 -8.02
C THR A 186 14.91 7.09 -6.74
N LYS A 187 14.86 5.77 -6.88
CA LYS A 187 15.04 4.84 -5.76
C LYS A 187 16.40 4.14 -5.88
N ASP A 188 16.99 3.80 -4.75
CA ASP A 188 18.27 3.11 -4.73
C ASP A 188 18.09 1.64 -5.15
N LEU A 189 18.70 1.30 -6.27
CA LEU A 189 18.69 -0.04 -6.85
C LEU A 189 19.75 -0.96 -6.21
N ASN A 190 20.74 -0.40 -5.51
CA ASN A 190 21.84 -1.16 -4.92
C ASN A 190 21.52 -1.69 -3.51
N LEU A 191 20.40 -1.24 -2.93
CA LEU A 191 19.96 -1.75 -1.63
C LEU A 191 19.47 -3.20 -1.73
N PRO A 192 19.51 -3.96 -0.62
CA PRO A 192 18.92 -5.29 -0.55
C PRO A 192 17.46 -5.31 -0.98
N LEU A 193 17.05 -6.35 -1.70
CA LEU A 193 15.68 -6.48 -2.20
C LEU A 193 14.66 -6.45 -1.07
N ARG A 194 13.64 -5.61 -1.20
CA ARG A 194 12.44 -5.62 -0.37
C ARG A 194 11.17 -5.40 -1.19
N ILE A 195 10.23 -6.34 -1.04
CA ILE A 195 8.91 -6.26 -1.65
C ILE A 195 7.85 -6.43 -0.55
N ASN A 196 6.94 -5.49 -0.45
CA ASN A 196 5.81 -5.56 0.45
C ASN A 196 4.67 -6.32 -0.22
N ILE A 197 4.21 -7.43 0.38
CA ILE A 197 3.09 -8.23 -0.15
C ILE A 197 1.78 -7.56 0.27
N ILE A 198 1.03 -7.09 -0.72
CA ILE A 198 -0.25 -6.40 -0.52
C ILE A 198 -1.42 -7.36 -0.73
N ARG A 199 -1.27 -8.30 -1.66
CA ARG A 199 -2.27 -9.32 -2.00
C ARG A 199 -1.61 -10.61 -2.40
N THR A 200 -2.36 -11.72 -2.24
CA THR A 200 -1.92 -13.02 -2.76
C THR A 200 -3.07 -13.72 -3.48
N PHE A 201 -2.74 -14.49 -4.51
CA PHE A 201 -3.73 -15.10 -5.38
C PHE A 201 -3.40 -16.56 -5.62
N ASP A 202 -4.44 -17.39 -5.57
CA ASP A 202 -4.46 -18.72 -6.19
C ASP A 202 -5.20 -18.58 -7.53
N ILE A 203 -4.51 -18.87 -8.63
CA ILE A 203 -5.07 -18.79 -9.98
C ILE A 203 -5.53 -20.10 -10.55
N ASN A 204 -5.39 -21.18 -9.78
CA ASN A 204 -5.81 -22.50 -10.20
C ASN A 204 -7.35 -22.61 -10.17
N LYS A 205 -7.92 -23.12 -11.25
CA LYS A 205 -9.37 -23.39 -11.29
C LYS A 205 -9.69 -24.67 -10.50
N PRO A 206 -10.89 -24.79 -9.94
CA PRO A 206 -11.36 -26.05 -9.40
C PRO A 206 -11.19 -27.18 -10.44
N ASN A 207 -10.75 -28.35 -9.99
CA ASN A 207 -10.50 -29.54 -10.83
C ASN A 207 -9.33 -29.41 -11.83
N THR A 208 -8.39 -28.48 -11.60
CA THR A 208 -7.13 -28.48 -12.35
C THR A 208 -6.33 -29.72 -11.98
N SER A 209 -5.79 -30.46 -12.96
CA SER A 209 -4.91 -31.62 -12.73
C SER A 209 -3.57 -31.16 -12.14
N LEU A 210 -2.94 -32.01 -11.33
CA LEU A 210 -1.71 -31.68 -10.58
C LEU A 210 -0.55 -31.24 -11.49
N ASP A 211 -0.43 -31.87 -12.66
CA ASP A 211 0.57 -31.54 -13.69
C ASP A 211 0.42 -30.12 -14.28
N LYS A 212 -0.78 -29.53 -14.17
CA LYS A 212 -1.10 -28.18 -14.64
C LYS A 212 -1.22 -27.15 -13.51
N PHE A 213 -0.94 -27.58 -12.29
CA PHE A 213 -1.00 -26.68 -11.14
C PHE A 213 0.06 -25.59 -11.24
N LYS A 214 -0.37 -24.36 -11.07
CA LYS A 214 0.52 -23.19 -11.02
C LYS A 214 0.73 -22.79 -9.57
N GLY A 215 1.93 -22.39 -9.24
CA GLY A 215 2.24 -21.87 -7.93
C GLY A 215 1.49 -20.58 -7.61
N GLY A 216 1.52 -20.18 -6.36
CA GLY A 216 0.84 -18.99 -5.89
C GLY A 216 1.44 -17.70 -6.44
N ILE A 217 0.60 -16.69 -6.59
CA ILE A 217 1.00 -15.34 -7.03
C ILE A 217 1.04 -14.40 -5.84
N LEU A 218 2.13 -13.63 -5.74
CA LEU A 218 2.35 -12.59 -4.74
C LEU A 218 2.23 -11.22 -5.42
N GLY A 219 1.21 -10.45 -5.07
CA GLY A 219 1.03 -9.09 -5.55
C GLY A 219 1.61 -8.09 -4.55
N GLY A 220 2.47 -7.20 -5.01
CA GLY A 220 3.14 -6.26 -4.13
C GLY A 220 3.80 -5.09 -4.83
N SER A 221 4.58 -4.33 -4.08
CA SER A 221 5.41 -3.23 -4.58
C SER A 221 6.84 -3.41 -4.08
N ILE A 222 7.81 -3.20 -4.97
CA ILE A 222 9.23 -3.18 -4.62
C ILE A 222 9.53 -1.84 -3.96
N SER A 223 10.00 -1.86 -2.72
CA SER A 223 10.44 -0.65 -2.03
C SER A 223 11.90 -0.33 -2.29
N GLN A 224 12.74 -1.33 -2.48
CA GLN A 224 14.17 -1.18 -2.79
C GLN A 224 14.74 -2.44 -3.45
N GLY A 225 15.89 -2.29 -4.11
CA GLY A 225 16.60 -3.37 -4.79
C GLY A 225 15.96 -3.80 -6.12
N ILE A 226 16.43 -4.88 -6.71
CA ILE A 226 15.97 -5.40 -8.00
C ILE A 226 15.56 -6.86 -7.86
N LEU A 227 14.43 -7.22 -8.47
CA LEU A 227 13.95 -8.60 -8.58
C LEU A 227 14.13 -9.09 -10.02
N HIS A 228 14.68 -10.29 -10.19
CA HIS A 228 14.76 -10.95 -11.50
C HIS A 228 13.92 -12.23 -11.53
N THR A 229 13.50 -12.63 -12.72
CA THR A 229 12.97 -13.99 -12.95
C THR A 229 14.04 -15.02 -12.59
N ASN A 230 13.62 -16.18 -12.09
CA ASN A 230 14.46 -17.25 -11.56
C ASN A 230 15.18 -16.94 -10.24
N ASP A 231 15.03 -15.73 -9.68
CA ASP A 231 15.53 -15.44 -8.34
C ASP A 231 14.91 -16.37 -7.30
N ILE A 232 15.70 -16.80 -6.34
CA ILE A 232 15.20 -17.43 -5.11
C ILE A 232 14.89 -16.32 -4.13
N ILE A 233 13.71 -16.36 -3.55
CA ILE A 233 13.20 -15.37 -2.61
C ILE A 233 12.79 -16.02 -1.30
N GLN A 234 12.91 -15.24 -0.22
CA GLN A 234 12.46 -15.59 1.12
C GLN A 234 11.26 -14.72 1.48
N ILE A 235 10.19 -15.34 1.98
CA ILE A 235 8.98 -14.65 2.47
C ILE A 235 9.01 -14.72 4.00
N SER A 236 9.06 -13.58 4.65
CA SER A 236 9.14 -13.45 6.11
C SER A 236 7.94 -12.67 6.67
N PRO A 237 7.42 -13.05 7.84
CA PRO A 237 7.85 -14.11 8.76
C PRO A 237 7.56 -15.54 8.27
N GLY A 238 6.79 -15.74 7.20
CA GLY A 238 6.39 -17.06 6.71
C GLY A 238 5.27 -17.67 7.56
N VAL A 239 5.43 -18.93 7.98
CA VAL A 239 4.47 -19.62 8.82
C VAL A 239 4.84 -19.43 10.29
N CYS A 240 3.89 -18.90 11.07
CA CYS A 240 4.04 -18.72 12.50
C CYS A 240 3.15 -19.69 13.25
N SER A 241 3.69 -20.40 14.23
CA SER A 241 2.95 -21.31 15.09
C SER A 241 3.32 -21.11 16.56
N LEU A 242 2.32 -21.16 17.44
CA LEU A 242 2.53 -21.08 18.88
C LEU A 242 2.87 -22.47 19.42
N LYS A 243 4.00 -22.60 20.10
CA LYS A 243 4.39 -23.84 20.77
C LYS A 243 3.62 -24.03 22.08
N LYS A 244 3.67 -25.23 22.64
CA LYS A 244 3.01 -25.56 23.92
C LYS A 244 3.56 -24.77 25.12
N ASP A 245 4.81 -24.34 25.04
CA ASP A 245 5.48 -23.51 26.05
C ASP A 245 5.14 -22.01 25.95
N GLY A 246 4.29 -21.62 25.00
CA GLY A 246 3.92 -20.23 24.75
C GLY A 246 4.92 -19.45 23.88
N SER A 247 6.03 -20.06 23.44
CA SER A 247 6.96 -19.44 22.52
C SER A 247 6.49 -19.54 21.06
N TRP A 248 6.92 -18.63 20.21
CA TRP A 248 6.62 -18.66 18.78
C TRP A 248 7.68 -19.44 18.01
N LYS A 249 7.23 -20.32 17.12
CA LYS A 249 8.05 -20.89 16.04
C LYS A 249 7.74 -20.10 14.78
N VAL A 250 8.76 -19.52 14.17
CA VAL A 250 8.67 -18.77 12.92
C VAL A 250 9.48 -19.50 11.86
N SER A 251 8.84 -19.78 10.72
CA SER A 251 9.44 -20.52 9.60
C SER A 251 9.24 -19.74 8.31
N PRO A 252 10.25 -19.02 7.81
CA PRO A 252 10.19 -18.36 6.52
C PRO A 252 9.87 -19.35 5.40
N LEU A 253 9.25 -18.85 4.34
CA LEU A 253 8.98 -19.62 3.14
C LEU A 253 9.98 -19.24 2.06
N PHE A 254 10.50 -20.24 1.36
CA PHE A 254 11.42 -20.04 0.25
C PHE A 254 10.77 -20.50 -1.04
N THR A 255 10.95 -19.75 -2.11
CA THR A 255 10.40 -20.12 -3.42
C THR A 255 11.19 -19.45 -4.56
N ARG A 256 10.99 -19.94 -5.77
CA ARG A 256 11.58 -19.36 -6.99
C ARG A 256 10.57 -18.46 -7.70
N VAL A 257 11.05 -17.35 -8.24
CA VAL A 257 10.29 -16.45 -9.11
C VAL A 257 10.19 -17.07 -10.50
N VAL A 258 8.97 -17.34 -10.96
CA VAL A 258 8.69 -17.92 -12.29
C VAL A 258 8.38 -16.83 -13.30
N SER A 259 7.67 -15.78 -12.87
CA SER A 259 7.28 -14.67 -13.75
C SER A 259 7.10 -13.38 -12.97
N ILE A 260 7.33 -12.28 -13.63
CA ILE A 260 7.08 -10.93 -13.11
C ILE A 260 6.12 -10.23 -14.08
N ASN A 261 4.99 -9.74 -13.58
CA ASN A 261 3.99 -9.10 -14.41
C ASN A 261 3.52 -7.78 -13.77
N SER A 262 3.39 -6.75 -14.62
CA SER A 262 2.67 -5.52 -14.26
C SER A 262 1.41 -5.46 -15.12
N GLU A 263 0.28 -5.91 -14.56
CA GLU A 263 -0.99 -6.19 -15.25
C GLU A 263 -0.80 -7.12 -16.46
N LYS A 264 -0.84 -6.56 -17.69
CA LYS A 264 -0.72 -7.30 -18.95
C LYS A 264 0.72 -7.35 -19.50
N ASN A 265 1.64 -6.63 -18.87
CA ASN A 265 3.03 -6.57 -19.31
C ASN A 265 3.86 -7.57 -18.50
N SER A 266 4.57 -8.46 -19.20
CA SER A 266 5.57 -9.36 -18.60
C SER A 266 6.95 -8.70 -18.66
N ALA A 267 7.77 -8.96 -17.65
CA ALA A 267 9.13 -8.45 -17.55
C ALA A 267 10.08 -9.51 -17.00
N ASP A 268 11.35 -9.44 -17.38
CA ASP A 268 12.40 -10.32 -16.88
C ASP A 268 12.95 -9.85 -15.55
N TYR A 269 12.80 -8.55 -15.26
CA TYR A 269 13.17 -7.95 -13.98
C TYR A 269 12.21 -6.82 -13.62
N ALA A 270 12.18 -6.47 -12.34
CA ALA A 270 11.44 -5.33 -11.83
C ALA A 270 12.29 -4.52 -10.83
N ILE A 271 12.09 -3.21 -10.86
CA ILE A 271 12.76 -2.21 -10.03
C ILE A 271 11.75 -1.53 -9.09
N PRO A 272 12.20 -0.78 -8.08
CA PRO A 272 11.33 -0.06 -7.18
C PRO A 272 10.35 0.89 -7.89
N GLY A 273 9.13 0.93 -7.41
CA GLY A 273 8.00 1.68 -7.97
C GLY A 273 6.85 0.73 -8.28
N GLY A 274 5.72 1.20 -8.72
CA GLY A 274 4.59 0.47 -9.26
C GLY A 274 4.16 -0.83 -8.56
N LEU A 275 3.09 -1.38 -9.05
CA LEU A 275 2.53 -2.64 -8.56
C LEU A 275 2.88 -3.80 -9.50
N ILE A 276 3.39 -4.88 -8.94
CA ILE A 276 3.77 -6.10 -9.66
C ILE A 276 3.08 -7.33 -9.10
N GLY A 277 2.88 -8.31 -9.96
CA GLY A 277 2.51 -9.67 -9.61
C GLY A 277 3.70 -10.60 -9.85
N VAL A 278 4.16 -11.25 -8.80
CA VAL A 278 5.27 -12.21 -8.82
C VAL A 278 4.68 -13.61 -8.81
N GLY A 279 4.79 -14.32 -9.93
CA GLY A 279 4.44 -15.73 -10.02
C GLY A 279 5.56 -16.57 -9.41
N THR A 280 5.21 -17.52 -8.56
CA THR A 280 6.17 -18.33 -7.81
C THR A 280 5.86 -19.81 -7.93
N LEU A 281 6.73 -20.67 -7.36
CA LEU A 281 6.49 -22.11 -7.20
C LEU A 281 5.87 -22.47 -5.84
N ILE A 282 5.56 -21.49 -5.00
CA ILE A 282 4.98 -21.74 -3.67
C ILE A 282 3.62 -22.44 -3.79
N ASP A 283 3.32 -23.34 -2.86
CA ASP A 283 2.01 -23.99 -2.79
C ASP A 283 0.89 -22.93 -2.72
N PRO A 284 -0.09 -22.96 -3.65
CA PRO A 284 -1.22 -22.04 -3.66
C PRO A 284 -2.03 -22.00 -2.35
N ALA A 285 -1.97 -23.05 -1.53
CA ALA A 285 -2.60 -23.07 -0.21
C ALA A 285 -2.11 -21.94 0.70
N TYR A 286 -0.86 -21.47 0.52
CA TYR A 286 -0.30 -20.32 1.24
C TYR A 286 -0.79 -18.97 0.69
N THR A 287 -1.14 -18.90 -0.59
CA THR A 287 -1.57 -17.65 -1.23
C THR A 287 -3.08 -17.46 -1.26
N LYS A 288 -3.84 -18.50 -0.97
CA LYS A 288 -5.30 -18.46 -0.91
C LYS A 288 -5.79 -17.55 0.22
N SER A 289 -6.82 -16.76 -0.07
CA SER A 289 -7.47 -15.85 0.90
C SER A 289 -6.53 -14.81 1.52
N ASN A 290 -5.54 -14.34 0.76
CA ASN A 290 -4.58 -13.32 1.19
C ASN A 290 -3.75 -13.69 2.43
N LYS A 291 -3.46 -14.97 2.67
CA LYS A 291 -2.76 -15.45 3.88
C LYS A 291 -1.37 -14.83 4.09
N LEU A 292 -0.66 -14.49 3.01
CA LEU A 292 0.69 -13.91 3.09
C LEU A 292 0.66 -12.38 2.96
N THR A 293 -0.51 -11.73 2.96
CA THR A 293 -0.59 -10.27 2.93
C THR A 293 0.10 -9.66 4.15
N GLY A 294 0.87 -8.60 3.92
CA GLY A 294 1.63 -7.90 4.95
C GLY A 294 2.96 -8.55 5.31
N GLN A 295 3.31 -9.64 4.64
CA GLN A 295 4.65 -10.21 4.72
C GLN A 295 5.60 -9.53 3.72
N ILE A 296 6.89 -9.77 3.91
CA ILE A 296 7.95 -9.13 3.12
C ILE A 296 8.71 -10.20 2.36
N ILE A 297 9.01 -9.91 1.10
CA ILE A 297 9.93 -10.69 0.28
C ILE A 297 11.31 -10.04 0.33
N THR A 298 12.33 -10.86 0.55
CA THR A 298 13.74 -10.51 0.51
C THR A 298 14.53 -11.54 -0.25
N LYS A 299 15.82 -11.32 -0.46
CA LYS A 299 16.74 -12.40 -0.81
C LYS A 299 16.94 -13.32 0.40
N PRO A 300 17.28 -14.60 0.20
CA PRO A 300 17.55 -15.50 1.30
C PRO A 300 18.61 -14.97 2.27
N GLY A 301 18.32 -15.04 3.55
CA GLY A 301 19.20 -14.53 4.61
C GLY A 301 19.08 -13.04 4.95
N GLU A 302 18.37 -12.26 4.12
CA GLU A 302 18.23 -10.80 4.29
C GLU A 302 16.90 -10.39 4.96
N HIS A 303 16.41 -11.19 5.91
CA HIS A 303 15.14 -10.92 6.56
C HIS A 303 15.21 -9.75 7.56
N LEU A 304 14.10 -9.03 7.69
CA LEU A 304 13.91 -8.05 8.75
C LEU A 304 13.76 -8.73 10.12
N PRO A 305 14.08 -8.03 11.21
CA PRO A 305 13.79 -8.52 12.57
C PRO A 305 12.30 -8.88 12.71
N ILE A 306 12.02 -10.03 13.31
CA ILE A 306 10.66 -10.49 13.58
C ILE A 306 10.39 -10.41 15.07
N SER A 307 9.25 -9.85 15.45
CA SER A 307 8.90 -9.66 16.85
C SER A 307 7.44 -10.03 17.14
N SER A 308 7.18 -10.47 18.36
CA SER A 308 5.84 -10.66 18.92
C SER A 308 5.51 -9.65 20.03
N GLU A 309 6.49 -8.87 20.49
CA GLU A 309 6.28 -7.80 21.47
C GLU A 309 7.12 -6.58 21.09
N ILE A 310 6.50 -5.42 21.11
CA ILE A 310 7.12 -4.16 20.71
C ILE A 310 6.81 -3.05 21.71
N VAL A 311 7.74 -2.11 21.85
CA VAL A 311 7.53 -0.87 22.60
C VAL A 311 7.45 0.27 21.61
N ILE A 312 6.36 0.99 21.64
CA ILE A 312 6.04 2.08 20.74
C ILE A 312 6.07 3.39 21.51
N LYS A 313 6.86 4.37 21.04
CA LYS A 313 6.76 5.76 21.49
C LYS A 313 5.82 6.51 20.56
N TYR A 314 4.72 7.03 21.09
CA TYR A 314 3.66 7.63 20.28
C TYR A 314 3.57 9.15 20.44
N LYS A 315 3.05 9.82 19.38
CA LYS A 315 2.71 11.24 19.39
C LYS A 315 1.20 11.39 19.41
N SER A 316 0.63 12.06 20.41
CA SER A 316 -0.82 12.30 20.44
C SER A 316 -1.19 13.48 19.54
N PHE A 317 -2.19 13.30 18.69
CA PHE A 317 -2.74 14.39 17.87
C PHE A 317 -3.49 15.40 18.74
N ARG A 318 -3.23 16.67 18.53
CA ARG A 318 -3.90 17.74 19.29
C ARG A 318 -5.38 17.89 18.95
N ARG A 319 -5.85 17.44 17.78
CA ARG A 319 -7.18 17.77 17.22
C ARG A 319 -8.07 16.59 16.77
N VAL A 320 -7.67 15.33 16.94
CA VAL A 320 -8.62 14.21 16.80
C VAL A 320 -9.44 14.11 18.09
N SER A 321 -10.35 15.06 18.25
CA SER A 321 -10.85 15.56 19.53
C SER A 321 -11.97 14.77 20.18
N LYS A 322 -12.38 13.61 19.66
CA LYS A 322 -13.45 12.79 20.27
C LYS A 322 -12.99 11.42 20.77
N ILE A 323 -11.70 11.12 20.64
CA ILE A 323 -11.14 9.85 21.09
C ILE A 323 -10.62 10.03 22.50
N SER A 324 -11.07 9.20 23.43
CA SER A 324 -10.51 9.14 24.79
C SER A 324 -8.98 8.99 24.68
N LYS A 325 -8.24 9.94 25.28
CA LYS A 325 -6.76 9.94 25.29
C LYS A 325 -6.18 8.92 26.28
N SER A 326 -7.02 8.10 26.92
CA SER A 326 -6.62 7.06 27.85
C SER A 326 -6.58 5.70 27.18
N LEU A 327 -5.60 4.91 27.56
CA LEU A 327 -5.51 3.48 27.23
C LEU A 327 -5.65 2.68 28.52
N GLU A 328 -6.09 1.45 28.40
CA GLU A 328 -6.18 0.51 29.50
C GLU A 328 -5.22 -0.67 29.28
N ILE A 329 -4.72 -1.23 30.38
CA ILE A 329 -3.95 -2.49 30.29
C ILE A 329 -4.91 -3.59 29.85
N ASN A 330 -4.46 -4.45 28.97
CA ASN A 330 -5.23 -5.47 28.26
C ASN A 330 -6.16 -4.93 27.16
N GLU A 331 -6.18 -3.63 26.89
CA GLU A 331 -6.93 -3.09 25.77
C GLU A 331 -6.39 -3.63 24.44
N ILE A 332 -7.30 -3.92 23.52
CA ILE A 332 -6.95 -4.44 22.19
C ILE A 332 -6.85 -3.27 21.21
N LEU A 333 -5.68 -3.09 20.68
CA LEU A 333 -5.37 -2.13 19.62
C LEU A 333 -5.22 -2.84 18.29
N LYS A 334 -5.33 -2.08 17.21
CA LYS A 334 -4.95 -2.50 15.87
C LYS A 334 -3.76 -1.65 15.43
N LEU A 335 -2.64 -2.29 15.17
CA LEU A 335 -1.40 -1.62 14.75
C LEU A 335 -1.23 -1.79 13.25
N GLY A 336 -1.00 -0.69 12.54
CA GLY A 336 -0.55 -0.73 11.15
C GLY A 336 0.97 -0.81 11.13
N ILE A 337 1.50 -1.97 10.76
CA ILE A 337 2.94 -2.24 10.66
C ILE A 337 3.21 -2.64 9.22
N LEU A 338 4.01 -1.86 8.50
CA LEU A 338 4.22 -2.05 7.06
C LEU A 338 2.87 -2.09 6.31
N CYS A 339 2.67 -3.09 5.46
CA CYS A 339 1.42 -3.30 4.72
C CYS A 339 0.37 -4.14 5.47
N ASN A 340 0.55 -4.37 6.77
CA ASN A 340 -0.32 -5.26 7.55
C ASN A 340 -1.00 -4.54 8.72
N HIS A 341 -2.11 -5.13 9.16
CA HIS A 341 -2.75 -4.76 10.41
C HIS A 341 -2.65 -5.91 11.39
N VAL A 342 -1.90 -5.69 12.45
CA VAL A 342 -1.73 -6.66 13.51
C VAL A 342 -2.56 -6.24 14.72
N THR A 343 -3.35 -7.18 15.24
CA THR A 343 -4.01 -6.99 16.53
C THR A 343 -2.97 -7.09 17.63
N ALA A 344 -2.99 -6.13 18.55
CA ALA A 344 -2.04 -6.08 19.65
C ALA A 344 -2.74 -5.83 20.96
N LYS A 345 -2.26 -6.46 22.02
CA LYS A 345 -2.77 -6.29 23.38
C LYS A 345 -1.80 -5.41 24.16
N VAL A 346 -2.30 -4.34 24.77
CA VAL A 346 -1.51 -3.46 25.63
C VAL A 346 -1.09 -4.20 26.89
N THR A 347 0.21 -4.40 27.07
CA THR A 347 0.79 -5.03 28.28
C THR A 347 1.26 -3.99 29.29
N LYS A 348 1.78 -2.85 28.83
CA LYS A 348 2.17 -1.71 29.67
C LYS A 348 1.84 -0.40 28.98
N TRP A 349 1.47 0.61 29.75
CA TRP A 349 1.25 1.96 29.25
C TRP A 349 1.91 2.99 30.16
N ASP A 350 2.91 3.67 29.64
CA ASP A 350 3.59 4.79 30.29
C ASP A 350 3.10 6.10 29.70
N LYS A 351 2.15 6.72 30.38
CA LYS A 351 1.56 8.00 29.95
C LYS A 351 2.58 9.14 29.99
N LYS A 352 3.52 9.12 30.93
CA LYS A 352 4.53 10.18 31.12
C LYS A 352 5.51 10.21 29.95
N ASN A 353 6.02 9.05 29.58
CA ASN A 353 6.98 8.91 28.48
C ASN A 353 6.28 8.69 27.13
N LYS A 354 4.95 8.63 27.09
CA LYS A 354 4.14 8.33 25.90
C LYS A 354 4.58 7.03 25.24
N GLN A 355 4.73 5.98 26.02
CA GLN A 355 5.14 4.67 25.54
C GLN A 355 4.05 3.61 25.80
N ILE A 356 3.90 2.71 24.84
CA ILE A 356 3.00 1.56 24.90
C ILE A 356 3.85 0.33 24.65
N THR A 357 3.79 -0.65 25.57
CA THR A 357 4.27 -2.01 25.27
C THR A 357 3.08 -2.83 24.83
N ALA A 358 3.21 -3.47 23.69
CA ALA A 358 2.12 -4.24 23.08
C ALA A 358 2.59 -5.62 22.64
N SER A 359 1.85 -6.64 23.05
CA SER A 359 2.02 -8.01 22.58
C SER A 359 1.18 -8.23 21.31
N LEU A 360 1.82 -8.68 20.23
CA LEU A 360 1.19 -8.89 18.94
C LEU A 360 0.49 -10.24 18.90
N SER A 361 -0.67 -10.31 18.27
CA SER A 361 -1.42 -11.57 18.10
C SER A 361 -0.72 -12.59 17.20
N ILE A 362 0.14 -12.11 16.31
CA ILE A 362 0.98 -12.92 15.40
C ILE A 362 2.30 -12.18 15.23
N PRO A 363 3.45 -12.88 15.25
CA PRO A 363 4.74 -12.27 14.93
C PRO A 363 4.74 -11.61 13.56
N CYS A 364 5.37 -10.46 13.45
CA CYS A 364 5.53 -9.77 12.18
C CYS A 364 6.94 -9.22 12.00
N CYS A 365 7.31 -8.99 10.75
CA CYS A 365 8.53 -8.26 10.42
C CYS A 365 8.42 -6.82 10.91
N ILE A 366 9.48 -6.33 11.51
CA ILE A 366 9.56 -4.99 12.07
C ILE A 366 10.62 -4.21 11.30
N ASN A 367 10.20 -3.12 10.71
CA ASN A 367 11.09 -2.05 10.27
C ASN A 367 10.99 -0.89 11.28
N ASP A 368 11.95 0.00 11.31
CA ASP A 368 11.95 1.14 12.23
C ASP A 368 11.03 2.29 11.75
N ASP A 369 10.14 1.98 10.82
CA ASP A 369 9.15 2.90 10.25
C ASP A 369 8.08 3.33 11.27
N SER A 370 7.33 4.33 10.89
CA SER A 370 6.21 4.81 11.69
C SER A 370 5.08 3.78 11.75
N ILE A 371 4.44 3.68 12.91
CA ILE A 371 3.34 2.76 13.18
C ILE A 371 2.06 3.54 13.43
N SER A 372 1.00 3.17 12.75
CA SER A 372 -0.33 3.66 13.09
C SER A 372 -0.94 2.85 14.22
N ILE A 373 -1.47 3.54 15.22
CA ILE A 373 -2.14 2.94 16.37
C ILE A 373 -3.64 3.26 16.26
N MET A 374 -4.44 2.22 16.13
CA MET A 374 -5.90 2.36 16.06
C MET A 374 -6.56 1.76 17.30
N LYS A 375 -7.47 2.51 17.88
CA LYS A 375 -8.31 2.10 19.01
C LYS A 375 -9.73 1.85 18.53
N LYS A 376 -10.39 0.83 19.10
CA LYS A 376 -11.78 0.56 18.83
C LYS A 376 -12.67 1.55 19.60
N ILE A 377 -13.51 2.27 18.87
CA ILE A 377 -14.51 3.19 19.44
C ILE A 377 -15.85 2.74 18.88
N ASP A 378 -16.76 2.39 19.77
CA ASP A 378 -18.04 1.77 19.43
C ASP A 378 -17.82 0.49 18.58
N LYS A 379 -18.16 0.54 17.30
CA LYS A 379 -18.03 -0.59 16.37
C LYS A 379 -16.88 -0.42 15.37
N THR A 380 -16.18 0.72 15.37
CA THR A 380 -15.17 1.09 14.36
C THR A 380 -13.79 1.28 14.98
N TYR A 381 -12.74 1.03 14.19
CA TYR A 381 -11.38 1.38 14.58
C TYR A 381 -11.05 2.78 14.05
N LYS A 382 -10.65 3.66 14.96
CA LYS A 382 -10.21 5.03 14.65
C LYS A 382 -8.74 5.22 14.97
N ILE A 383 -8.05 6.07 14.22
CA ILE A 383 -6.65 6.38 14.47
C ILE A 383 -6.54 7.09 15.82
N PHE A 384 -5.86 6.43 16.76
CA PHE A 384 -5.59 6.97 18.09
C PHE A 384 -4.32 7.82 18.08
N SER A 385 -3.27 7.32 17.46
CA SER A 385 -1.96 7.95 17.45
C SER A 385 -1.06 7.38 16.37
N ILE A 386 0.09 8.04 16.19
CA ILE A 386 1.25 7.53 15.45
C ILE A 386 2.37 7.30 16.45
N GLY A 387 3.19 6.31 16.18
CA GLY A 387 4.36 6.04 16.99
C GLY A 387 5.51 5.46 16.16
N HIS A 388 6.67 5.42 16.80
CA HIS A 388 7.85 4.71 16.28
C HIS A 388 8.22 3.62 17.26
N ILE A 389 8.74 2.51 16.77
CA ILE A 389 9.23 1.42 17.61
C ILE A 389 10.54 1.84 18.24
N VAL A 390 10.59 1.80 19.58
CA VAL A 390 11.79 2.12 20.35
C VAL A 390 12.49 0.88 20.91
N SER A 391 11.76 -0.24 21.00
CA SER A 391 12.30 -1.53 21.42
C SER A 391 11.46 -2.67 20.90
N LYS A 392 12.08 -3.79 20.62
CA LYS A 392 11.45 -4.99 20.07
C LYS A 392 12.08 -6.23 20.64
N ASN A 393 11.27 -7.24 20.97
CA ASN A 393 11.74 -8.56 21.37
C ASN A 393 11.89 -9.42 20.11
N ILE A 394 13.14 -9.63 19.65
CA ILE A 394 13.43 -10.34 18.41
C ILE A 394 13.25 -11.85 18.63
N ILE A 395 12.48 -12.47 17.76
CA ILE A 395 12.29 -13.92 17.71
C ILE A 395 13.35 -14.51 16.77
N GLU A 396 14.06 -15.52 17.22
CA GLU A 396 14.96 -16.28 16.37
C GLU A 396 14.18 -16.98 15.27
N VAL A 397 14.67 -16.82 14.04
CA VAL A 397 14.09 -17.43 12.86
C VAL A 397 14.61 -18.85 12.74
N TYR A 398 13.72 -19.83 12.76
CA TYR A 398 14.08 -21.19 12.47
C TYR A 398 14.19 -21.39 10.96
N ILE A 399 15.40 -21.51 10.45
CA ILE A 399 15.66 -21.95 9.07
C ILE A 399 15.97 -23.45 9.16
N PRO A 400 15.10 -24.33 8.61
CA PRO A 400 15.38 -25.76 8.60
C PRO A 400 16.68 -26.08 7.85
N THR A 401 17.53 -26.91 8.43
CA THR A 401 18.82 -27.32 7.84
C THR A 401 18.66 -28.00 6.48
N ASP A 402 17.52 -28.62 6.25
CA ASP A 402 17.18 -29.33 5.00
C ASP A 402 16.99 -28.40 3.78
N TYR A 403 16.93 -27.08 4.02
CA TYR A 403 16.82 -26.08 2.96
C TYR A 403 18.16 -25.49 2.53
N ILE A 404 19.23 -25.77 3.24
CA ILE A 404 20.57 -25.27 2.94
C ILE A 404 21.31 -26.29 2.08
N VAL A 405 21.58 -25.94 0.98
CA VAL A 405 22.28 -26.39 -0.20
C VAL A 405 23.60 -27.07 -0.03
N GLN A 406 23.81 -28.05 -0.86
CA GLN A 406 25.11 -28.68 -1.08
C GLN A 406 26.11 -27.78 -1.84
N ASP A 407 25.65 -26.74 -2.51
CA ASP A 407 26.44 -25.74 -3.23
C ASP A 407 26.04 -24.34 -2.77
N ASN A 408 26.98 -23.46 -2.48
CA ASN A 408 26.72 -22.08 -2.02
C ASN A 408 25.85 -21.22 -2.95
N THR A 409 25.31 -21.79 -4.02
CA THR A 409 24.50 -21.12 -5.05
C THR A 409 23.07 -21.64 -5.22
N THR A 410 22.73 -22.79 -4.66
CA THR A 410 21.39 -23.41 -4.84
C THR A 410 20.73 -23.74 -3.52
N TYR A 411 19.50 -23.34 -3.29
CA TYR A 411 18.71 -23.72 -2.11
C TYR A 411 17.74 -24.84 -2.46
N THR A 412 17.62 -25.87 -1.63
CA THR A 412 16.55 -26.83 -1.74
C THR A 412 15.26 -26.20 -1.25
N ILE A 413 14.30 -26.03 -2.12
CA ILE A 413 13.03 -25.35 -1.82
C ILE A 413 12.00 -26.43 -1.49
N VAL A 414 11.73 -26.62 -0.19
CA VAL A 414 10.79 -27.65 0.29
C VAL A 414 9.33 -27.20 0.15
N ASN A 415 9.08 -25.89 -0.05
CA ASN A 415 7.73 -25.35 -0.23
C ASN A 415 7.31 -25.26 -1.70
N ASP A 416 8.11 -25.76 -2.62
CA ASP A 416 7.76 -25.83 -4.03
C ASP A 416 6.79 -26.98 -4.30
N ILE A 417 5.87 -26.76 -5.22
CA ILE A 417 4.88 -27.77 -5.65
C ILE A 417 5.54 -28.93 -6.41
N CYS A 418 6.75 -28.72 -6.93
CA CYS A 418 7.45 -29.66 -7.79
C CYS A 418 8.29 -30.71 -7.04
N LYS A 419 7.90 -31.08 -5.83
CA LYS A 419 8.47 -32.25 -5.13
C LYS A 419 7.54 -33.41 -5.11
#